data_775373011939fc6f61cbaeabf4fd3a54
#
_entry.id   775373011939fc6f61cbaeabf4fd3a54
#
_cell.length_a   1.000
_cell.length_b   1.000
_cell.length_c   1.000
_cell.angle_alpha   90.00
_cell.angle_beta   90.00
_cell.angle_gamma   90.00
#
_symmetry.space_group_name_H-M   'P 1'
#
loop_
_entity.id
_entity.type
_entity.pdbx_description
1 polymer ?
#
loop_
_entity_poly.entity_id
_entity_poly.type
_entity_poly.pdbx_seq_one_letter_code
_entity_poly.pdbx_strand_id
1 'polypeptide(L)'
;IKIIFKESTGHRAVLVLRGEGLSDKVSDADPKVEGNKPKEVKALDDTPEAAKTADILNKLVVKTYDMVKDHPVNLKRIEEGKPPANIVIPRGAGEVPVVESLNEKYEVNSACIAETGLIMGIGRFAGMDIIEMEDVTGGIDTNLDNIRDTIIDQVKNSDHDFFLINIDGADEAGHDGQTMEKKEFIEKVDRVVM
;
A
#
# COMPACT_ATOMS: atom_id res chain seq x y z
N ILE A 1 -24.55 1.45 3.87
CA ILE A 1 -23.10 1.18 3.87
C ILE A 1 -22.37 2.45 3.50
N LYS A 2 -21.40 2.86 4.33
CA LYS A 2 -20.48 3.97 4.02
C LYS A 2 -19.29 3.41 3.23
N ILE A 3 -18.98 4.03 2.10
CA ILE A 3 -17.83 3.70 1.27
C ILE A 3 -16.80 4.81 1.46
N ILE A 4 -15.57 4.44 1.82
CA ILE A 4 -14.43 5.34 1.90
C ILE A 4 -13.39 4.84 0.90
N PHE A 5 -12.95 5.73 0.03
CA PHE A 5 -11.93 5.43 -0.98
C PHE A 5 -10.80 6.44 -0.82
N LYS A 6 -9.57 5.94 -0.73
CA LYS A 6 -8.39 6.78 -0.59
C LYS A 6 -7.30 6.28 -1.51
N GLU A 7 -6.71 7.21 -2.25
CA GLU A 7 -5.53 6.94 -3.09
C GLU A 7 -4.34 6.51 -2.25
N SER A 8 -3.45 5.74 -2.87
CA SER A 8 -2.18 5.30 -2.34
C SER A 8 -1.13 5.39 -3.44
N THR A 9 0.00 4.74 -3.29
CA THR A 9 1.12 4.79 -4.24
C THR A 9 0.72 4.23 -5.62
N GLY A 10 1.01 5.00 -6.67
CA GLY A 10 0.81 4.62 -8.06
C GLY A 10 -0.66 4.35 -8.40
N HIS A 11 -0.96 3.18 -8.91
CA HIS A 11 -2.32 2.75 -9.30
C HIS A 11 -3.15 2.15 -8.16
N ARG A 12 -2.62 2.13 -6.94
CA ARG A 12 -3.26 1.48 -5.78
C ARG A 12 -4.16 2.45 -5.03
N ALA A 13 -5.18 1.91 -4.40
CA ALA A 13 -6.07 2.65 -3.51
C ALA A 13 -6.60 1.73 -2.41
N VAL A 14 -7.04 2.32 -1.31
CA VAL A 14 -7.71 1.61 -0.22
C VAL A 14 -9.20 1.85 -0.32
N LEU A 15 -9.97 0.78 -0.29
CA LEU A 15 -11.43 0.80 -0.23
C LEU A 15 -11.88 0.26 1.12
N VAL A 16 -12.59 1.08 1.89
CA VAL A 16 -13.18 0.66 3.17
C VAL A 16 -14.69 0.71 3.07
N LEU A 17 -15.32 -0.42 3.36
CA LEU A 17 -16.77 -0.53 3.52
C LEU A 17 -17.10 -0.55 5.01
N ARG A 18 -17.97 0.36 5.46
CA ARG A 18 -18.43 0.41 6.86
C ARG A 18 -19.93 0.31 6.94
N GLY A 19 -20.42 -0.60 7.78
CA GLY A 19 -21.84 -0.80 8.04
C GLY A 19 -22.15 -2.22 8.49
N GLU A 20 -23.38 -2.43 8.92
CA GLU A 20 -23.84 -3.73 9.38
C GLU A 20 -24.07 -4.70 8.21
N GLY A 21 -23.88 -5.99 8.46
CA GLY A 21 -24.10 -7.06 7.52
C GLY A 21 -23.12 -7.04 6.35
N LEU A 22 -21.84 -6.81 6.63
CA LEU A 22 -20.71 -6.99 5.72
C LEU A 22 -19.89 -8.20 6.15
N SER A 23 -19.14 -8.77 5.20
CA SER A 23 -18.23 -9.89 5.42
C SER A 23 -16.98 -9.72 4.55
N ASP A 24 -15.84 -10.21 5.03
CA ASP A 24 -14.61 -10.34 4.27
C ASP A 24 -14.56 -11.61 3.39
N LYS A 25 -15.54 -12.50 3.54
CA LYS A 25 -15.62 -13.77 2.81
C LYS A 25 -16.12 -13.57 1.37
N VAL A 26 -15.35 -12.81 0.60
CA VAL A 26 -15.61 -12.52 -0.82
C VAL A 26 -14.36 -12.74 -1.66
N SER A 27 -14.57 -13.11 -2.92
CA SER A 27 -13.46 -13.34 -3.85
C SER A 27 -12.89 -12.03 -4.41
N ASP A 28 -11.70 -12.11 -4.98
CA ASP A 28 -11.09 -11.00 -5.73
C ASP A 28 -11.80 -10.78 -7.08
N ALA A 29 -11.88 -9.53 -7.51
CA ALA A 29 -12.22 -9.17 -8.89
C ALA A 29 -11.00 -9.19 -9.83
N ASP A 30 -9.79 -9.29 -9.30
CA ASP A 30 -8.54 -9.29 -10.06
C ASP A 30 -8.44 -10.56 -10.95
N PRO A 31 -8.33 -10.42 -12.29
CA PRO A 31 -8.19 -11.55 -13.20
C PRO A 31 -6.83 -12.27 -13.10
N LYS A 32 -5.81 -11.66 -12.50
CA LYS A 32 -4.42 -12.13 -12.37
C LYS A 32 -3.68 -12.29 -13.71
N VAL A 33 -4.34 -12.04 -14.82
CA VAL A 33 -3.77 -12.14 -16.16
C VAL A 33 -4.12 -10.89 -16.93
N GLU A 34 -3.10 -10.24 -17.49
CA GLU A 34 -3.27 -9.04 -18.31
C GLU A 34 -4.16 -9.32 -19.53
N GLY A 35 -4.96 -8.33 -19.92
CA GLY A 35 -5.91 -8.43 -21.03
C GLY A 35 -7.22 -9.11 -20.69
N ASN A 36 -7.35 -9.74 -19.54
CA ASN A 36 -8.61 -10.36 -19.12
C ASN A 36 -9.54 -9.33 -18.46
N LYS A 37 -10.85 -9.58 -18.60
CA LYS A 37 -11.86 -8.77 -17.89
C LYS A 37 -11.82 -9.03 -16.39
N PRO A 38 -12.19 -8.04 -15.57
CA PRO A 38 -12.39 -8.26 -14.14
C PRO A 38 -13.33 -9.43 -13.88
N LYS A 39 -13.02 -10.21 -12.85
CA LYS A 39 -13.88 -11.30 -12.40
C LYS A 39 -15.07 -10.75 -11.64
N GLU A 40 -16.18 -11.45 -11.71
CA GLU A 40 -17.29 -11.21 -10.79
C GLU A 40 -16.87 -11.61 -9.37
N VAL A 41 -17.06 -10.70 -8.42
CA VAL A 41 -16.85 -10.98 -6.99
C VAL A 41 -17.95 -11.93 -6.53
N LYS A 42 -17.57 -13.02 -5.88
CA LYS A 42 -18.47 -14.06 -5.35
C LYS A 42 -18.37 -14.15 -3.85
N ALA A 43 -19.47 -14.47 -3.18
CA ALA A 43 -19.42 -14.91 -1.80
C ALA A 43 -18.61 -16.22 -1.71
N LEU A 44 -17.78 -16.35 -0.68
CA LEU A 44 -16.96 -17.52 -0.40
C LEU A 44 -17.57 -18.43 0.67
N ASP A 45 -18.70 -18.00 1.24
CA ASP A 45 -19.55 -18.79 2.13
C ASP A 45 -21.03 -18.51 1.84
N ASP A 46 -21.93 -19.24 2.51
CA ASP A 46 -23.38 -19.14 2.29
C ASP A 46 -24.05 -18.05 3.17
N THR A 47 -23.29 -17.11 3.72
CA THR A 47 -23.84 -16.06 4.57
C THR A 47 -24.49 -14.93 3.75
N PRO A 48 -25.60 -14.35 4.24
CA PRO A 48 -26.20 -13.17 3.60
C PRO A 48 -25.25 -11.98 3.53
N GLU A 49 -24.35 -11.86 4.49
CA GLU A 49 -23.35 -10.81 4.62
C GLU A 49 -22.31 -10.89 3.49
N ALA A 50 -21.80 -12.08 3.20
CA ALA A 50 -20.88 -12.31 2.09
C ALA A 50 -21.56 -12.03 0.74
N ALA A 51 -22.77 -12.51 0.53
CA ALA A 51 -23.56 -12.26 -0.67
C ALA A 51 -23.81 -10.75 -0.87
N LYS A 52 -24.19 -10.04 0.19
CA LYS A 52 -24.41 -8.59 0.18
C LYS A 52 -23.12 -7.83 -0.14
N THR A 53 -21.99 -8.22 0.46
CA THR A 53 -20.69 -7.57 0.21
C THR A 53 -20.24 -7.79 -1.23
N ALA A 54 -20.38 -9.01 -1.76
CA ALA A 54 -20.08 -9.31 -3.15
C ALA A 54 -20.93 -8.46 -4.13
N ASP A 55 -22.23 -8.33 -3.89
CA ASP A 55 -23.13 -7.48 -4.69
C ASP A 55 -22.70 -6.01 -4.67
N ILE A 56 -22.34 -5.49 -3.50
CA ILE A 56 -21.85 -4.10 -3.36
C ILE A 56 -20.57 -3.90 -4.17
N LEU A 57 -19.61 -4.81 -4.08
CA LEU A 57 -18.34 -4.73 -4.80
C LEU A 57 -18.54 -4.83 -6.31
N ASN A 58 -19.40 -5.72 -6.79
CA ASN A 58 -19.73 -5.83 -8.22
C ASN A 58 -20.37 -4.54 -8.75
N LYS A 59 -21.31 -3.95 -8.01
CA LYS A 59 -21.93 -2.66 -8.35
C LYS A 59 -20.90 -1.53 -8.35
N LEU A 60 -19.94 -1.55 -7.44
CA LEU A 60 -18.86 -0.56 -7.37
C LEU A 60 -17.96 -0.65 -8.61
N VAL A 61 -17.55 -1.85 -9.02
CA VAL A 61 -16.74 -2.07 -10.24
C VAL A 61 -17.41 -1.44 -11.47
N VAL A 62 -18.70 -1.78 -11.69
CA VAL A 62 -19.46 -1.23 -12.83
C VAL A 62 -19.61 0.28 -12.73
N LYS A 63 -20.01 0.78 -11.56
CA LYS A 63 -20.22 2.22 -11.35
C LYS A 63 -18.95 3.03 -11.52
N THR A 64 -17.81 2.54 -11.03
CA THR A 64 -16.54 3.27 -11.19
C THR A 64 -16.11 3.31 -12.64
N TYR A 65 -16.27 2.23 -13.40
CA TYR A 65 -16.04 2.26 -14.84
C TYR A 65 -16.89 3.33 -15.54
N ASP A 66 -18.20 3.36 -15.28
CA ASP A 66 -19.09 4.35 -15.90
C ASP A 66 -18.75 5.79 -15.52
N MET A 67 -18.24 6.01 -14.31
CA MET A 67 -17.85 7.34 -13.84
C MET A 67 -16.54 7.84 -14.47
N VAL A 68 -15.59 6.94 -14.73
CA VAL A 68 -14.22 7.36 -15.11
C VAL A 68 -13.87 7.13 -16.57
N LYS A 69 -14.61 6.28 -17.33
CA LYS A 69 -14.29 5.95 -18.72
C LYS A 69 -14.17 7.19 -19.62
N ASP A 70 -15.04 8.18 -19.44
CA ASP A 70 -15.08 9.42 -20.20
C ASP A 70 -14.55 10.63 -19.41
N HIS A 71 -13.86 10.38 -18.30
CA HIS A 71 -13.31 11.46 -17.48
C HIS A 71 -12.23 12.24 -18.24
N PRO A 72 -12.19 13.59 -18.16
CA PRO A 72 -11.23 14.41 -18.91
C PRO A 72 -9.76 13.97 -18.78
N VAL A 73 -9.36 13.51 -17.58
CA VAL A 73 -7.99 12.96 -17.35
C VAL A 73 -7.75 11.73 -18.23
N ASN A 74 -8.73 10.82 -18.35
CA ASN A 74 -8.60 9.63 -19.17
C ASN A 74 -8.61 9.94 -20.67
N LEU A 75 -9.45 10.88 -21.09
CA LEU A 75 -9.45 11.34 -22.48
C LEU A 75 -8.09 11.94 -22.87
N LYS A 76 -7.53 12.80 -22.02
CA LYS A 76 -6.18 13.35 -22.21
C LYS A 76 -5.10 12.25 -22.25
N ARG A 77 -5.16 11.26 -21.37
CA ARG A 77 -4.21 10.13 -21.40
C ARG A 77 -4.27 9.36 -22.73
N ILE A 78 -5.48 9.12 -23.24
CA ILE A 78 -5.68 8.45 -24.54
C ILE A 78 -5.10 9.29 -25.68
N GLU A 79 -5.33 10.62 -25.70
CA GLU A 79 -4.75 11.54 -26.67
C GLU A 79 -3.21 11.53 -26.64
N GLU A 80 -2.63 11.34 -25.45
CA GLU A 80 -1.17 11.22 -25.25
C GLU A 80 -0.64 9.79 -25.53
N GLY A 81 -1.47 8.86 -26.00
CA GLY A 81 -1.10 7.46 -26.24
C GLY A 81 -0.86 6.64 -24.98
N LYS A 82 -1.34 7.11 -23.83
CA LYS A 82 -1.23 6.43 -22.53
C LYS A 82 -2.49 5.61 -22.23
N PRO A 83 -2.38 4.44 -21.56
CA PRO A 83 -3.55 3.68 -21.16
C PRO A 83 -4.40 4.46 -20.13
N PRO A 84 -5.74 4.46 -20.26
CA PRO A 84 -6.62 5.11 -19.31
C PRO A 84 -6.71 4.33 -17.99
N ALA A 85 -6.90 5.05 -16.87
CA ALA A 85 -7.27 4.46 -15.59
C ALA A 85 -8.81 4.35 -15.51
N ASN A 86 -9.38 3.31 -16.07
CA ASN A 86 -10.81 3.24 -16.40
C ASN A 86 -11.66 2.34 -15.50
N ILE A 87 -11.06 1.66 -14.53
CA ILE A 87 -11.80 0.75 -13.64
C ILE A 87 -11.10 0.59 -12.29
N VAL A 88 -11.88 0.40 -11.24
CA VAL A 88 -11.41 -0.01 -9.91
C VAL A 88 -11.68 -1.49 -9.72
N ILE A 89 -10.63 -2.25 -9.42
CA ILE A 89 -10.70 -3.71 -9.24
C ILE A 89 -10.42 -4.04 -7.78
N PRO A 90 -11.44 -4.37 -6.96
CA PRO A 90 -11.24 -4.74 -5.56
C PRO A 90 -10.58 -6.12 -5.45
N ARG A 91 -9.64 -6.22 -4.51
CA ARG A 91 -8.95 -7.47 -4.15
C ARG A 91 -8.48 -7.43 -2.70
N GLY A 92 -8.17 -8.59 -2.13
CA GLY A 92 -7.61 -8.69 -0.79
C GLY A 92 -8.57 -8.20 0.29
N ALA A 93 -9.84 -8.61 0.22
CA ALA A 93 -10.81 -8.31 1.26
C ALA A 93 -10.35 -8.90 2.61
N GLY A 94 -10.54 -8.13 3.68
CA GLY A 94 -10.21 -8.54 5.03
C GLY A 94 -10.79 -7.57 6.05
N GLU A 95 -10.92 -8.04 7.27
CA GLU A 95 -11.22 -7.21 8.41
C GLU A 95 -9.93 -6.74 9.06
N VAL A 96 -9.97 -5.57 9.71
CA VAL A 96 -8.82 -5.10 10.50
C VAL A 96 -8.74 -5.95 11.77
N PRO A 97 -7.74 -6.83 11.89
CA PRO A 97 -7.63 -7.66 13.08
C PRO A 97 -7.25 -6.81 14.30
N VAL A 98 -7.70 -7.22 15.47
CA VAL A 98 -7.19 -6.70 16.74
C VAL A 98 -5.94 -7.49 17.09
N VAL A 99 -4.79 -6.82 17.05
CA VAL A 99 -3.50 -7.41 17.41
C VAL A 99 -2.93 -6.70 18.62
N GLU A 100 -2.24 -7.46 19.45
CA GLU A 100 -1.41 -6.90 20.51
C GLU A 100 -0.26 -6.10 19.86
N SER A 101 0.02 -4.91 20.35
CA SER A 101 1.12 -4.11 19.83
C SER A 101 2.48 -4.78 20.09
N LEU A 102 3.46 -4.46 19.23
CA LEU A 102 4.83 -4.92 19.42
C LEU A 102 5.37 -4.47 20.79
N ASN A 103 5.06 -3.21 21.14
CA ASN A 103 5.49 -2.61 22.39
C ASN A 103 4.97 -3.36 23.61
N GLU A 104 3.68 -3.72 23.62
CA GLU A 104 3.08 -4.50 24.70
C GLU A 104 3.60 -5.94 24.74
N LYS A 105 3.69 -6.60 23.59
CA LYS A 105 4.08 -8.00 23.49
C LYS A 105 5.52 -8.28 23.89
N TYR A 106 6.43 -7.36 23.59
CA TYR A 106 7.87 -7.53 23.82
C TYR A 106 8.44 -6.57 24.87
N GLU A 107 7.58 -5.76 25.50
CA GLU A 107 7.98 -4.75 26.48
C GLU A 107 9.08 -3.82 25.96
N VAL A 108 8.94 -3.36 24.69
CA VAL A 108 9.88 -2.47 24.01
C VAL A 108 9.18 -1.16 23.63
N ASN A 109 9.96 -0.10 23.50
CA ASN A 109 9.53 1.15 22.88
C ASN A 109 10.06 1.16 21.43
N SER A 110 9.17 1.03 20.46
CA SER A 110 9.58 0.78 19.07
C SER A 110 9.25 1.92 18.11
N ALA A 111 10.14 2.19 17.17
CA ALA A 111 9.97 3.17 16.11
C ALA A 111 10.11 2.54 14.72
N CYS A 112 9.42 3.12 13.74
CA CYS A 112 9.49 2.75 12.33
C CYS A 112 10.00 3.94 11.51
N ILE A 113 11.13 3.76 10.85
CA ILE A 113 11.75 4.69 9.91
C ILE A 113 11.61 4.07 8.52
N ALA A 114 10.67 4.58 7.73
CA ALA A 114 10.36 3.99 6.42
C ALA A 114 9.96 5.07 5.42
N GLU A 115 10.22 4.80 4.15
CA GLU A 115 9.92 5.72 3.05
C GLU A 115 8.52 5.48 2.49
N THR A 116 8.02 4.24 2.55
CA THR A 116 6.78 3.87 1.89
C THR A 116 5.60 3.79 2.86
N GLY A 117 4.44 4.26 2.40
CA GLY A 117 3.21 4.26 3.18
C GLY A 117 2.75 2.87 3.61
N LEU A 118 3.13 1.81 2.90
CA LEU A 118 2.83 0.43 3.27
C LEU A 118 3.54 0.04 4.57
N ILE A 119 4.85 0.27 4.64
CA ILE A 119 5.66 -0.09 5.81
C ILE A 119 5.31 0.80 7.00
N MET A 120 5.12 2.11 6.79
CA MET A 120 4.62 3.01 7.83
C MET A 120 3.25 2.56 8.37
N GLY A 121 2.37 2.07 7.48
CA GLY A 121 1.08 1.51 7.86
C GLY A 121 1.20 0.25 8.72
N ILE A 122 2.13 -0.64 8.39
CA ILE A 122 2.45 -1.84 9.17
C ILE A 122 3.02 -1.43 10.54
N GLY A 123 3.94 -0.47 10.58
CA GLY A 123 4.49 0.06 11.83
C GLY A 123 3.39 0.60 12.75
N ARG A 124 2.50 1.47 12.24
CA ARG A 124 1.34 1.97 13.02
C ARG A 124 0.45 0.85 13.52
N PHE A 125 0.18 -0.13 12.67
CA PHE A 125 -0.66 -1.27 13.02
C PHE A 125 -0.03 -2.14 14.12
N ALA A 126 1.30 -2.25 14.11
CA ALA A 126 2.09 -2.93 15.13
C ALA A 126 2.30 -2.11 16.42
N GLY A 127 1.78 -0.87 16.47
CA GLY A 127 1.91 0.00 17.65
C GLY A 127 3.24 0.74 17.74
N MET A 128 4.00 0.83 16.63
CA MET A 128 5.28 1.55 16.57
C MET A 128 5.06 3.05 16.34
N ASP A 129 5.94 3.87 16.88
CA ASP A 129 6.02 5.29 16.54
C ASP A 129 6.56 5.46 15.11
N ILE A 130 5.90 6.28 14.30
CA ILE A 130 6.33 6.53 12.93
C ILE A 130 7.18 7.78 12.90
N ILE A 131 8.44 7.62 12.50
CA ILE A 131 9.37 8.73 12.30
C ILE A 131 9.24 9.19 10.84
N GLU A 132 8.64 10.36 10.66
CA GLU A 132 8.47 10.95 9.34
C GLU A 132 9.78 11.60 8.87
N MET A 133 10.10 11.42 7.60
CA MET A 133 11.28 12.01 6.96
C MET A 133 10.83 12.89 5.79
N GLU A 134 11.55 13.96 5.55
CA GLU A 134 11.38 14.79 4.35
C GLU A 134 12.38 14.34 3.27
N ASP A 135 12.13 14.67 2.02
CA ASP A 135 12.99 14.41 0.86
C ASP A 135 13.39 12.94 0.65
N VAL A 136 12.52 12.00 1.01
CA VAL A 136 12.68 10.58 0.71
C VAL A 136 11.63 10.13 -0.32
N THR A 137 12.07 9.36 -1.31
CA THR A 137 11.22 8.99 -2.47
C THR A 137 10.80 7.52 -2.47
N GLY A 138 11.51 6.66 -1.76
CA GLY A 138 11.38 5.20 -1.84
C GLY A 138 12.04 4.60 -3.09
N GLY A 139 12.61 5.41 -3.97
CA GLY A 139 13.33 4.99 -5.17
C GLY A 139 14.85 4.99 -5.01
N ILE A 140 15.55 4.67 -6.09
CA ILE A 140 17.02 4.71 -6.14
C ILE A 140 17.60 6.13 -6.02
N ASP A 141 16.77 7.14 -6.20
CA ASP A 141 17.11 8.57 -6.09
C ASP A 141 16.86 9.13 -4.67
N THR A 142 16.46 8.29 -3.73
CA THR A 142 16.15 8.70 -2.36
C THR A 142 17.35 9.32 -1.65
N ASN A 143 17.09 10.24 -0.71
CA ASN A 143 18.10 10.94 0.06
C ASN A 143 18.63 10.05 1.20
N LEU A 144 19.63 9.22 0.91
CA LEU A 144 20.25 8.31 1.89
C LEU A 144 20.97 9.04 3.04
N ASP A 145 21.48 10.26 2.82
CA ASP A 145 22.08 11.04 3.88
C ASP A 145 21.04 11.46 4.92
N ASN A 146 19.84 11.86 4.48
CA ASN A 146 18.74 12.19 5.39
C ASN A 146 18.28 10.96 6.17
N ILE A 147 18.18 9.80 5.51
CA ILE A 147 17.82 8.53 6.19
C ILE A 147 18.86 8.21 7.27
N ARG A 148 20.16 8.25 6.94
CA ARG A 148 21.25 8.03 7.88
C ARG A 148 21.17 8.99 9.07
N ASP A 149 21.04 10.28 8.80
CA ASP A 149 21.04 11.30 9.85
C ASP A 149 19.83 11.15 10.78
N THR A 150 18.66 10.81 10.23
CA THR A 150 17.44 10.47 10.98
C THR A 150 17.67 9.25 11.87
N ILE A 151 18.25 8.17 11.33
CA ILE A 151 18.56 6.96 12.10
C ILE A 151 19.51 7.31 13.27
N ILE A 152 20.59 8.03 12.99
CA ILE A 152 21.57 8.41 14.02
C ILE A 152 20.93 9.28 15.10
N ASP A 153 20.10 10.25 14.72
CA ASP A 153 19.41 11.11 15.67
C ASP A 153 18.48 10.29 16.57
N GLN A 154 17.65 9.44 15.98
CA GLN A 154 16.71 8.62 16.74
C GLN A 154 17.40 7.62 17.67
N VAL A 155 18.46 6.96 17.23
CA VAL A 155 19.23 6.02 18.06
C VAL A 155 19.94 6.73 19.23
N LYS A 156 20.37 8.00 19.06
CA LYS A 156 21.10 8.73 20.10
C LYS A 156 20.21 9.51 21.05
N ASN A 157 19.08 10.02 20.55
CA ASN A 157 18.35 11.08 21.24
C ASN A 157 16.90 10.70 21.58
N SER A 158 16.41 9.53 21.15
CA SER A 158 15.08 9.01 21.51
C SER A 158 15.16 7.95 22.61
N ASP A 159 14.00 7.64 23.18
CA ASP A 159 13.83 6.57 24.18
C ASP A 159 13.43 5.24 23.56
N HIS A 160 13.59 5.07 22.22
CA HIS A 160 13.23 3.85 21.53
C HIS A 160 14.32 2.78 21.69
N ASP A 161 13.87 1.53 21.93
CA ASP A 161 14.73 0.34 22.09
C ASP A 161 14.85 -0.48 20.82
N PHE A 162 13.83 -0.38 19.93
CA PHE A 162 13.73 -1.16 18.71
C PHE A 162 13.39 -0.28 17.52
N PHE A 163 14.13 -0.44 16.43
CA PHE A 163 13.92 0.30 15.19
C PHE A 163 13.66 -0.64 14.03
N LEU A 164 12.52 -0.46 13.35
CA LEU A 164 12.27 -1.01 12.02
C LEU A 164 12.71 0.02 10.99
N ILE A 165 13.75 -0.29 10.23
CA ILE A 165 14.24 0.58 9.16
C ILE A 165 13.97 -0.09 7.82
N ASN A 166 13.33 0.63 6.90
CA ASN A 166 13.08 0.14 5.54
C ASN A 166 13.55 1.17 4.51
N ILE A 167 14.43 0.73 3.61
CA ILE A 167 14.94 1.49 2.47
C ILE A 167 14.53 0.73 1.21
N ASP A 168 13.65 1.33 0.40
CA ASP A 168 12.84 0.59 -0.60
C ASP A 168 13.46 0.57 -2.01
N GLY A 169 14.38 1.51 -2.33
CA GLY A 169 14.90 1.70 -3.70
C GLY A 169 15.49 0.45 -4.38
N ALA A 170 16.05 -0.50 -3.59
CA ALA A 170 16.53 -1.76 -4.15
C ALA A 170 15.39 -2.67 -4.63
N ASP A 171 14.22 -2.61 -3.99
CA ASP A 171 13.03 -3.36 -4.41
C ASP A 171 12.46 -2.77 -5.69
N GLU A 172 12.31 -1.44 -5.75
CA GLU A 172 11.83 -0.72 -6.94
C GLU A 172 12.70 -1.03 -8.17
N ALA A 173 14.03 -0.89 -8.05
CA ALA A 173 14.96 -1.23 -9.12
C ALA A 173 14.85 -2.70 -9.57
N GLY A 174 14.55 -3.61 -8.62
CA GLY A 174 14.31 -5.01 -8.92
C GLY A 174 13.03 -5.24 -9.73
N HIS A 175 11.96 -4.56 -9.40
CA HIS A 175 10.70 -4.61 -10.12
C HIS A 175 10.81 -4.04 -11.54
N ASP A 176 11.61 -3.01 -11.73
CA ASP A 176 11.85 -2.37 -13.02
C ASP A 176 12.90 -3.10 -13.88
N GLY A 177 13.46 -4.21 -13.40
CA GLY A 177 14.48 -4.99 -14.11
C GLY A 177 15.84 -4.29 -14.21
N GLN A 178 16.09 -3.29 -13.39
CA GLN A 178 17.31 -2.46 -13.36
C GLN A 178 18.38 -3.13 -12.48
N THR A 179 18.97 -4.22 -12.96
CA THR A 179 19.87 -5.05 -12.17
C THR A 179 21.14 -4.33 -11.72
N MET A 180 21.73 -3.51 -12.58
CA MET A 180 22.96 -2.77 -12.27
C MET A 180 22.70 -1.64 -11.30
N GLU A 181 21.64 -0.89 -11.52
CA GLU A 181 21.18 0.18 -10.63
C GLU A 181 20.85 -0.35 -9.23
N LYS A 182 20.20 -1.50 -9.15
CA LYS A 182 19.95 -2.21 -7.88
C LYS A 182 21.25 -2.53 -7.14
N LYS A 183 22.26 -3.07 -7.84
CA LYS A 183 23.56 -3.37 -7.24
C LYS A 183 24.24 -2.10 -6.72
N GLU A 184 24.29 -1.06 -7.56
CA GLU A 184 24.92 0.22 -7.20
C GLU A 184 24.21 0.90 -6.02
N PHE A 185 22.88 0.80 -5.98
CA PHE A 185 22.08 1.33 -4.87
C PHE A 185 22.39 0.60 -3.56
N ILE A 186 22.46 -0.74 -3.57
CA ILE A 186 22.81 -1.53 -2.38
C ILE A 186 24.23 -1.16 -1.88
N GLU A 187 25.20 -1.02 -2.78
CA GLU A 187 26.55 -0.57 -2.43
C GLU A 187 26.57 0.86 -1.87
N LYS A 188 25.66 1.72 -2.35
CA LYS A 188 25.50 3.09 -1.82
C LYS A 188 24.88 3.09 -0.42
N VAL A 189 23.86 2.25 -0.19
CA VAL A 189 23.27 2.09 1.16
C VAL A 189 24.32 1.62 2.15
N ASP A 190 25.12 0.61 1.79
CA ASP A 190 26.20 0.10 2.64
C ASP A 190 27.22 1.20 3.02
N ARG A 191 27.61 2.05 2.07
CA ARG A 191 28.59 3.11 2.31
C ARG A 191 28.04 4.30 3.10
N VAL A 192 26.76 4.62 2.93
CA VAL A 192 26.19 5.87 3.46
C VAL A 192 25.43 5.64 4.76
N VAL A 193 24.70 4.55 4.87
CA VAL A 193 23.78 4.30 5.98
C VAL A 193 24.37 3.33 7.00
N MET A 194 25.10 2.30 6.54
CA MET A 194 25.67 1.25 7.41
C MET A 194 27.05 1.65 7.93
#